data_8928bc873a6da4c158e1b2ec6f40877d
#
_entry.id   8928bc873a6da4c158e1b2ec6f40877d
#
_cell.length_a   1.000
_cell.length_b   1.000
_cell.length_c   1.000
_cell.angle_alpha   90.00
_cell.angle_beta   90.00
_cell.angle_gamma   90.00
#
_symmetry.space_group_name_H-M   'P 1'
#
loop_
_entity.id
_entity.type
_entity.pdbx_description
1 polymer ?
#
loop_
_entity_poly.entity_id
_entity_poly.type
_entity_poly.pdbx_seq_one_letter_code
_entity_poly.pdbx_strand_id
1 'polypeptide(L)'
;MAAGRQPDPEVDVLLPLVYDELRRLAAAYLRRERPGQTIQATALVHEAYLRLLKDKPDRWQNRAHFCAIAAHSMRQILIERARARGALKRGGVQARVTLDEGLLAADSPHIDLLALDEALQRLEAIDPEQARLVELRFFGGLTIEEAAEAMNISAATVKRHWTIARAWLARELSA
;
A
#
# COMPACT_ATOMS: atom_id res chain seq x y z
N MET A 1 7.12 -38.06 13.97
CA MET A 1 7.67 -37.10 14.96
C MET A 1 7.85 -35.78 14.27
N ALA A 2 6.91 -34.84 14.43
CA ALA A 2 7.02 -33.51 13.93
C ALA A 2 7.89 -32.70 14.91
N ALA A 3 9.09 -32.34 14.49
CA ALA A 3 9.95 -31.46 15.24
C ALA A 3 9.24 -30.08 15.32
N GLY A 4 8.76 -29.74 16.50
CA GLY A 4 8.24 -28.42 16.83
C GLY A 4 9.34 -27.39 16.60
N ARG A 5 9.15 -26.57 15.57
CA ARG A 5 10.00 -25.40 15.30
C ARG A 5 9.76 -24.45 16.47
N GLN A 6 10.73 -24.31 17.36
CA GLN A 6 10.69 -23.28 18.39
C GLN A 6 10.59 -21.91 17.69
N PRO A 7 9.68 -21.04 18.11
CA PRO A 7 9.63 -19.68 17.59
C PRO A 7 10.96 -18.97 17.91
N ASP A 8 11.50 -18.31 16.90
CA ASP A 8 12.73 -17.54 17.03
C ASP A 8 12.44 -16.34 17.96
N PRO A 9 13.18 -16.16 19.07
CA PRO A 9 12.90 -15.10 20.02
C PRO A 9 12.99 -13.69 19.43
N GLU A 10 13.67 -13.49 18.33
CA GLU A 10 13.69 -12.23 17.58
C GLU A 10 12.34 -11.96 16.88
N VAL A 11 11.64 -13.00 16.43
CA VAL A 11 10.33 -12.88 15.80
C VAL A 11 9.26 -12.45 16.80
N ASP A 12 9.31 -12.95 18.03
CA ASP A 12 8.34 -12.61 19.09
C ASP A 12 8.45 -11.14 19.54
N VAL A 13 9.63 -10.54 19.45
CA VAL A 13 9.84 -9.11 19.75
C VAL A 13 9.42 -8.22 18.59
N LEU A 14 9.63 -8.67 17.36
CA LEU A 14 9.25 -7.92 16.14
C LEU A 14 7.75 -8.00 15.86
N LEU A 15 7.08 -9.05 16.29
CA LEU A 15 5.68 -9.32 16.01
C LEU A 15 4.73 -8.17 16.41
N PRO A 16 4.79 -7.63 17.65
CA PRO A 16 3.95 -6.51 18.07
C PRO A 16 4.23 -5.24 17.27
N LEU A 17 5.52 -4.96 16.97
CA LEU A 17 5.93 -3.80 16.19
C LEU A 17 5.42 -3.87 14.75
N VAL A 18 5.50 -5.05 14.15
CA VAL A 18 4.98 -5.34 12.81
C VAL A 18 3.46 -5.15 12.76
N TYR A 19 2.75 -5.67 13.75
CA TYR A 19 1.29 -5.56 13.81
C TYR A 19 0.84 -4.10 13.98
N ASP A 20 1.48 -3.34 14.84
CA ASP A 20 1.19 -1.92 15.05
C ASP A 20 1.47 -1.10 13.79
N GLU A 21 2.56 -1.40 13.08
CA GLU A 21 2.88 -0.76 11.82
C GLU A 21 1.84 -1.08 10.74
N LEU A 22 1.47 -2.33 10.56
CA LEU A 22 0.40 -2.74 9.64
C LEU A 22 -0.93 -2.07 9.98
N ARG A 23 -1.25 -1.94 11.27
CA ARG A 23 -2.46 -1.25 11.73
C ARG A 23 -2.43 0.24 11.39
N ARG A 24 -1.27 0.90 11.54
CA ARG A 24 -1.07 2.29 11.12
C ARG A 24 -1.28 2.46 9.62
N LEU A 25 -0.70 1.58 8.81
CA LEU A 25 -0.82 1.59 7.35
C LEU A 25 -2.28 1.36 6.91
N ALA A 26 -2.93 0.36 7.48
CA ALA A 26 -4.34 0.06 7.20
C ALA A 26 -5.27 1.21 7.61
N ALA A 27 -5.03 1.84 8.75
CA ALA A 27 -5.80 3.00 9.21
C ALA A 27 -5.61 4.22 8.30
N ALA A 28 -4.38 4.46 7.82
CA ALA A 28 -4.09 5.52 6.85
C ALA A 28 -4.82 5.30 5.52
N TYR A 29 -4.85 4.05 5.03
CA TYR A 29 -5.59 3.69 3.83
C TYR A 29 -7.10 3.86 4.02
N LEU A 30 -7.67 3.35 5.11
CA LEU A 30 -9.12 3.33 5.34
C LEU A 30 -9.73 4.71 5.61
N ARG A 31 -8.94 5.67 6.08
CA ARG A 31 -9.39 7.08 6.14
C ARG A 31 -9.75 7.63 4.77
N ARG A 32 -9.26 7.02 3.71
CA ARG A 32 -9.49 7.41 2.30
C ARG A 32 -10.65 6.67 1.66
N GLU A 33 -11.21 5.64 2.33
CA GLU A 33 -12.38 4.89 1.83
C GLU A 33 -13.71 5.55 2.24
N ARG A 34 -14.73 5.40 1.39
CA ARG A 34 -16.10 5.84 1.72
C ARG A 34 -16.69 4.99 2.85
N PRO A 35 -17.49 5.61 3.76
CA PRO A 35 -18.31 4.87 4.72
C PRO A 35 -19.24 3.88 3.99
N GLY A 36 -19.21 2.61 4.38
CA GLY A 36 -20.08 1.56 3.82
C GLY A 36 -19.41 0.61 2.81
N GLN A 37 -18.16 0.82 2.42
CA GLN A 37 -17.40 -0.12 1.57
C GLN A 37 -16.36 -0.94 2.33
N THR A 38 -16.55 -1.12 3.58
CA THR A 38 -15.55 -1.43 4.60
C THR A 38 -14.97 -2.84 4.47
N ILE A 39 -13.72 -2.91 4.04
CA ILE A 39 -12.80 -3.86 4.65
C ILE A 39 -12.57 -3.33 6.07
N GLN A 40 -12.88 -4.11 7.08
CA GLN A 40 -12.47 -3.70 8.42
C GLN A 40 -10.94 -3.64 8.47
N ALA A 41 -10.39 -2.55 9.03
CA ALA A 41 -8.93 -2.37 9.17
C ALA A 41 -8.26 -3.61 9.72
N THR A 42 -8.88 -4.24 10.72
CA THR A 42 -8.43 -5.47 11.35
C THR A 42 -8.31 -6.64 10.36
N ALA A 43 -9.25 -6.78 9.43
CA ALA A 43 -9.22 -7.86 8.43
C ALA A 43 -8.09 -7.64 7.42
N LEU A 44 -7.87 -6.39 6.98
CA LEU A 44 -6.76 -6.03 6.09
C LEU A 44 -5.40 -6.28 6.75
N VAL A 45 -5.25 -5.82 8.00
CA VAL A 45 -4.04 -6.03 8.80
C VAL A 45 -3.76 -7.53 8.97
N HIS A 46 -4.78 -8.30 9.31
CA HIS A 46 -4.62 -9.73 9.55
C HIS A 46 -4.22 -10.48 8.27
N GLU A 47 -4.84 -10.16 7.14
CA GLU A 47 -4.50 -10.78 5.86
C GLU A 47 -3.09 -10.39 5.38
N ALA A 48 -2.71 -9.11 5.50
CA ALA A 48 -1.36 -8.65 5.19
C ALA A 48 -0.32 -9.34 6.09
N TYR A 49 -0.60 -9.45 7.37
CA TYR A 49 0.25 -10.15 8.33
C TYR A 49 0.47 -11.63 7.96
N LEU A 50 -0.60 -12.35 7.62
CA LEU A 50 -0.49 -13.76 7.20
C LEU A 50 0.33 -13.93 5.91
N ARG A 51 0.24 -12.98 4.97
CA ARG A 51 1.06 -13.00 3.74
C ARG A 51 2.53 -12.76 4.07
N LEU A 52 2.82 -11.76 4.90
CA LEU A 52 4.20 -11.43 5.31
C LEU A 52 4.88 -12.57 6.05
N LEU A 53 4.15 -13.32 6.88
CA LEU A 53 4.68 -14.51 7.56
C LEU A 53 5.04 -15.65 6.58
N LYS A 54 4.31 -15.78 5.46
CA LYS A 54 4.64 -16.79 4.44
C LYS A 54 5.91 -16.46 3.66
N ASP A 55 6.21 -15.16 3.50
CA ASP A 55 7.35 -14.67 2.68
C ASP A 55 8.70 -14.71 3.40
N LYS A 56 8.79 -15.36 4.54
CA LYS A 56 9.96 -15.53 5.43
C LYS A 56 10.42 -14.23 6.11
N PRO A 57 10.29 -14.12 7.44
CA PRO A 57 10.72 -12.98 8.24
C PRO A 57 12.20 -12.61 8.11
N ASP A 58 13.07 -13.59 7.81
CA ASP A 58 14.52 -13.42 7.65
C ASP A 58 14.96 -12.46 6.55
N ARG A 59 14.01 -11.95 5.75
CA ARG A 59 14.27 -10.99 4.67
C ARG A 59 14.12 -9.54 5.07
N TRP A 60 13.62 -9.24 6.27
CA TRP A 60 13.41 -7.87 6.69
C TRP A 60 14.70 -7.24 7.22
N GLN A 61 15.38 -6.51 6.36
CA GLN A 61 16.66 -5.89 6.69
C GLN A 61 16.52 -4.71 7.68
N ASN A 62 15.40 -3.99 7.63
CA ASN A 62 15.07 -2.87 8.50
C ASN A 62 13.57 -2.52 8.40
N ARG A 63 13.11 -1.56 9.24
CA ARG A 63 11.72 -1.07 9.27
C ARG A 63 11.26 -0.54 7.91
N ALA A 64 12.09 0.21 7.21
CA ALA A 64 11.76 0.79 5.91
C ALA A 64 11.54 -0.29 4.84
N HIS A 65 12.39 -1.32 4.82
CA HIS A 65 12.23 -2.48 3.95
C HIS A 65 10.95 -3.27 4.28
N PHE A 66 10.66 -3.46 5.57
CA PHE A 66 9.38 -4.06 6.00
C PHE A 66 8.18 -3.26 5.49
N CYS A 67 8.16 -1.93 5.67
CA CYS A 67 7.08 -1.07 5.21
C CYS A 67 6.86 -1.16 3.70
N ALA A 68 7.95 -1.30 2.91
CA ALA A 68 7.85 -1.47 1.47
C ALA A 68 7.15 -2.78 1.08
N ILE A 69 7.53 -3.90 1.72
CA ILE A 69 6.89 -5.21 1.49
C ILE A 69 5.43 -5.19 1.95
N ALA A 70 5.15 -4.56 3.09
CA ALA A 70 3.79 -4.42 3.62
C ALA A 70 2.89 -3.59 2.68
N ALA A 71 3.39 -2.48 2.14
CA ALA A 71 2.67 -1.64 1.19
C ALA A 71 2.30 -2.43 -0.08
N HIS A 72 3.24 -3.20 -0.62
CA HIS A 72 3.00 -4.06 -1.76
C HIS A 72 1.94 -5.13 -1.47
N SER A 73 2.06 -5.83 -0.34
CA SER A 73 1.08 -6.83 0.08
C SER A 73 -0.32 -6.24 0.28
N MET A 74 -0.42 -5.06 0.89
CA MET A 74 -1.69 -4.35 1.04
C MET A 74 -2.30 -3.97 -0.30
N ARG A 75 -1.51 -3.44 -1.25
CA ARG A 75 -1.97 -3.15 -2.61
C ARG A 75 -2.59 -4.40 -3.23
N GLN A 76 -1.89 -5.53 -3.22
CA GLN A 76 -2.38 -6.79 -3.79
C GLN A 76 -3.71 -7.24 -3.17
N ILE A 77 -3.81 -7.24 -1.83
CA ILE A 77 -5.04 -7.61 -1.13
C ILE A 77 -6.22 -6.73 -1.55
N LEU A 78 -6.00 -5.42 -1.63
CA LEU A 78 -7.04 -4.46 -1.98
C LEU A 78 -7.52 -4.63 -3.42
N ILE A 79 -6.59 -4.86 -4.35
CA ILE A 79 -6.90 -5.11 -5.76
C ILE A 79 -7.65 -6.43 -5.94
N GLU A 80 -7.20 -7.52 -5.31
CA GLU A 80 -7.89 -8.81 -5.35
C GLU A 80 -9.33 -8.69 -4.83
N ARG A 81 -9.54 -7.97 -3.73
CA ARG A 81 -10.87 -7.73 -3.18
C ARG A 81 -11.73 -6.82 -4.05
N ALA A 82 -11.13 -5.82 -4.70
CA ALA A 82 -11.85 -4.97 -5.65
C ALA A 82 -12.33 -5.79 -6.86
N ARG A 83 -11.47 -6.65 -7.42
CA ARG A 83 -11.81 -7.57 -8.52
C ARG A 83 -12.90 -8.57 -8.13
N ALA A 84 -12.79 -9.19 -6.96
CA ALA A 84 -13.79 -10.13 -6.45
C ALA A 84 -15.17 -9.47 -6.27
N ARG A 85 -15.22 -8.24 -5.76
CA ARG A 85 -16.46 -7.46 -5.63
C ARG A 85 -17.06 -7.10 -6.99
N GLY A 86 -16.23 -6.73 -7.96
CA GLY A 86 -16.66 -6.44 -9.33
C GLY A 86 -17.28 -7.66 -10.02
N ALA A 87 -16.72 -8.85 -9.79
CA ALA A 87 -17.22 -10.10 -10.35
C ALA A 87 -18.57 -10.53 -9.75
N LEU A 88 -18.81 -10.27 -8.46
CA LEU A 88 -20.06 -10.62 -7.75
C LEU A 88 -21.23 -9.67 -8.05
N LYS A 89 -20.95 -8.43 -8.47
CA LYS A 89 -21.98 -7.42 -8.78
C LYS A 89 -21.96 -7.11 -10.28
N ARG A 90 -22.79 -7.82 -11.05
CA ARG A 90 -23.22 -7.34 -12.38
C ARG A 90 -24.03 -6.05 -12.21
N GLY A 91 -23.36 -4.92 -12.08
CA GLY A 91 -23.97 -3.61 -11.80
C GLY A 91 -23.11 -2.72 -10.91
N GLY A 92 -21.86 -3.06 -10.80
CA GLY A 92 -20.66 -2.35 -10.38
C GLY A 92 -20.81 -1.14 -9.45
N VAL A 93 -20.78 -1.36 -8.15
CA VAL A 93 -20.21 -0.33 -7.27
C VAL A 93 -18.69 -0.53 -7.31
N GLN A 94 -18.01 0.31 -8.07
CA GLN A 94 -16.55 0.36 -8.14
C GLN A 94 -15.98 0.68 -6.75
N ALA A 95 -14.90 0.00 -6.37
CA ALA A 95 -14.14 0.34 -5.17
C ALA A 95 -13.44 1.68 -5.40
N ARG A 96 -14.05 2.77 -4.92
CA ARG A 96 -13.56 4.13 -5.09
C ARG A 96 -12.78 4.57 -3.86
N VAL A 97 -11.62 5.12 -4.09
CA VAL A 97 -10.71 5.64 -3.07
C VAL A 97 -10.53 7.14 -3.28
N THR A 98 -10.56 7.91 -2.20
CA THR A 98 -10.20 9.32 -2.26
C THR A 98 -8.68 9.43 -2.22
N LEU A 99 -8.10 10.07 -3.22
CA LEU A 99 -6.69 10.48 -3.17
C LEU A 99 -6.62 11.75 -2.32
N ASP A 100 -6.24 11.56 -1.06
CA ASP A 100 -6.13 12.62 -0.08
C ASP A 100 -5.01 13.63 -0.43
N GLU A 101 -4.99 14.77 0.26
CA GLU A 101 -4.19 16.01 0.09
C GLU A 101 -2.75 15.86 -0.40
N GLY A 102 -2.22 14.65 -0.33
CA GLY A 102 -0.89 14.32 -0.83
C GLY A 102 -0.80 13.95 -2.31
N LEU A 103 -1.86 13.43 -2.96
CA LEU A 103 -1.78 12.93 -4.36
C LEU A 103 -2.41 13.87 -5.39
N LEU A 104 -3.60 14.37 -5.12
CA LEU A 104 -4.29 15.33 -5.99
C LEU A 104 -4.89 16.45 -5.13
N ALA A 105 -5.30 17.56 -5.72
CA ALA A 105 -5.86 18.71 -5.02
C ALA A 105 -7.13 18.35 -4.20
N ALA A 106 -7.50 19.18 -3.21
CA ALA A 106 -8.57 18.95 -2.24
C ALA A 106 -9.96 18.58 -2.80
N ASP A 107 -10.20 18.84 -4.09
CA ASP A 107 -11.43 18.50 -4.83
C ASP A 107 -11.29 17.24 -5.70
N SER A 108 -10.35 16.35 -5.38
CA SER A 108 -10.07 15.19 -6.23
C SER A 108 -11.24 14.21 -6.29
N PRO A 109 -11.65 13.81 -7.50
CA PRO A 109 -12.69 12.81 -7.68
C PRO A 109 -12.27 11.48 -7.05
N HIS A 110 -13.26 10.72 -6.59
CA HIS A 110 -13.02 9.35 -6.15
C HIS A 110 -12.42 8.52 -7.29
N ILE A 111 -11.22 8.06 -7.10
CA ILE A 111 -10.50 7.25 -8.08
C ILE A 111 -10.88 5.78 -7.90
N ASP A 112 -11.14 5.11 -9.03
CA ASP A 112 -11.30 3.68 -9.05
C ASP A 112 -9.94 3.01 -8.72
N LEU A 113 -9.97 2.13 -7.73
CA LEU A 113 -8.76 1.43 -7.28
C LEU A 113 -8.15 0.55 -8.38
N LEU A 114 -8.98 -0.04 -9.24
CA LEU A 114 -8.51 -0.83 -10.37
C LEU A 114 -7.85 0.04 -11.44
N ALA A 115 -8.43 1.20 -11.74
CA ALA A 115 -7.82 2.17 -12.65
C ALA A 115 -6.48 2.69 -12.11
N LEU A 116 -6.38 2.93 -10.79
CA LEU A 116 -5.12 3.29 -10.15
C LEU A 116 -4.07 2.17 -10.29
N ASP A 117 -4.47 0.91 -10.08
CA ASP A 117 -3.56 -0.24 -10.23
C ASP A 117 -3.04 -0.35 -11.67
N GLU A 118 -3.91 -0.22 -12.65
CA GLU A 118 -3.52 -0.21 -14.07
C GLU A 118 -2.59 0.95 -14.42
N ALA A 119 -2.87 2.16 -13.91
CA ALA A 119 -1.99 3.31 -14.08
C ALA A 119 -0.62 3.07 -13.43
N LEU A 120 -0.58 2.46 -12.24
CA LEU A 120 0.68 2.13 -11.59
C LEU A 120 1.49 1.09 -12.35
N GLN A 121 0.85 0.09 -12.96
CA GLN A 121 1.55 -0.88 -13.82
C GLN A 121 2.17 -0.21 -15.05
N ARG A 122 1.45 0.75 -15.66
CA ARG A 122 2.01 1.55 -16.76
C ARG A 122 3.17 2.45 -16.30
N LEU A 123 3.04 3.06 -15.12
CA LEU A 123 4.11 3.87 -14.54
C LEU A 123 5.34 3.02 -14.22
N GLU A 124 5.16 1.82 -13.70
CA GLU A 124 6.25 0.89 -13.39
C GLU A 124 7.06 0.50 -14.63
N ALA A 125 6.39 0.36 -15.79
CA ALA A 125 7.06 0.09 -17.06
C ALA A 125 7.88 1.28 -17.58
N ILE A 126 7.53 2.51 -17.19
CA ILE A 126 8.20 3.76 -17.61
C ILE A 126 9.27 4.18 -16.59
N ASP A 127 8.90 4.18 -15.30
CA ASP A 127 9.74 4.63 -14.19
C ASP A 127 9.41 3.81 -12.93
N PRO A 128 10.11 2.69 -12.70
CA PRO A 128 9.88 1.82 -11.55
C PRO A 128 10.08 2.52 -10.20
N GLU A 129 10.98 3.52 -10.13
CA GLU A 129 11.22 4.24 -8.88
C GLU A 129 10.04 5.12 -8.51
N GLN A 130 9.44 5.81 -9.48
CA GLN A 130 8.24 6.60 -9.23
C GLN A 130 7.04 5.72 -8.89
N ALA A 131 6.85 4.59 -9.55
CA ALA A 131 5.79 3.63 -9.23
C ALA A 131 5.95 3.11 -7.80
N ARG A 132 7.16 2.73 -7.40
CA ARG A 132 7.48 2.30 -6.03
C ARG A 132 7.20 3.41 -5.01
N LEU A 133 7.57 4.65 -5.31
CA LEU A 133 7.27 5.78 -4.44
C LEU A 133 5.77 5.96 -4.22
N VAL A 134 4.98 5.87 -5.29
CA VAL A 134 3.52 5.94 -5.17
C VAL A 134 2.97 4.80 -4.31
N GLU A 135 3.45 3.58 -4.51
CA GLU A 135 3.06 2.43 -3.71
C GLU A 135 3.34 2.63 -2.22
N LEU A 136 4.53 3.05 -1.86
CA LEU A 136 4.94 3.35 -0.48
C LEU A 136 4.08 4.43 0.16
N ARG A 137 3.80 5.50 -0.56
CA ARG A 137 3.06 6.64 -0.01
C ARG A 137 1.55 6.42 -0.01
N PHE A 138 1.00 5.82 -1.07
CA PHE A 138 -0.43 5.63 -1.20
C PHE A 138 -0.93 4.42 -0.40
N PHE A 139 -0.34 3.25 -0.62
CA PHE A 139 -0.73 2.01 0.06
C PHE A 139 -0.03 1.84 1.40
N GLY A 140 1.22 2.28 1.49
CA GLY A 140 2.02 2.21 2.71
C GLY A 140 1.81 3.37 3.67
N GLY A 141 1.22 4.49 3.25
CA GLY A 141 1.02 5.66 4.10
C GLY A 141 2.31 6.32 4.62
N LEU A 142 3.45 6.07 3.96
CA LEU A 142 4.74 6.59 4.38
C LEU A 142 4.82 8.11 4.19
N THR A 143 5.48 8.80 5.11
CA THR A 143 5.88 10.19 4.95
C THR A 143 6.95 10.35 3.88
N ILE A 144 7.29 11.59 3.51
CA ILE A 144 8.40 11.86 2.59
C ILE A 144 9.72 11.32 3.14
N GLU A 145 9.94 11.52 4.44
CA GLU A 145 11.16 11.12 5.15
C GLU A 145 11.26 9.59 5.25
N GLU A 146 10.17 8.91 5.60
CA GLU A 146 10.12 7.44 5.63
C GLU A 146 10.30 6.83 4.23
N ALA A 147 9.70 7.43 3.19
CA ALA A 147 9.89 6.99 1.82
C ALA A 147 11.34 7.21 1.34
N ALA A 148 11.97 8.32 1.74
CA ALA A 148 13.37 8.60 1.44
C ALA A 148 14.30 7.53 2.05
N GLU A 149 14.05 7.15 3.30
CA GLU A 149 14.76 6.06 3.98
C GLU A 149 14.53 4.72 3.25
N ALA A 150 13.26 4.38 2.96
CA ALA A 150 12.89 3.12 2.30
C ALA A 150 13.48 2.97 0.89
N MET A 151 13.68 4.08 0.18
CA MET A 151 14.24 4.11 -1.18
C MET A 151 15.73 4.40 -1.20
N ASN A 152 16.33 4.74 -0.06
CA ASN A 152 17.74 5.13 0.07
C ASN A 152 18.10 6.34 -0.84
N ILE A 153 17.24 7.36 -0.87
CA ILE A 153 17.43 8.61 -1.60
C ILE A 153 17.12 9.80 -0.71
N SER A 154 17.48 11.03 -1.14
CA SER A 154 17.21 12.22 -0.35
C SER A 154 15.71 12.59 -0.32
N ALA A 155 15.25 13.19 0.78
CA ALA A 155 13.89 13.71 0.89
C ALA A 155 13.56 14.74 -0.22
N ALA A 156 14.55 15.53 -0.66
CA ALA A 156 14.40 16.46 -1.78
C ALA A 156 14.13 15.72 -3.10
N THR A 157 14.81 14.60 -3.33
CA THR A 157 14.58 13.73 -4.50
C THR A 157 13.19 13.12 -4.44
N VAL A 158 12.78 12.61 -3.27
CA VAL A 158 11.42 12.07 -3.07
C VAL A 158 10.36 13.13 -3.37
N LYS A 159 10.50 14.36 -2.87
CA LYS A 159 9.57 15.47 -3.16
C LYS A 159 9.43 15.74 -4.65
N ARG A 160 10.54 15.75 -5.38
CA ARG A 160 10.56 15.97 -6.83
C ARG A 160 9.87 14.80 -7.56
N HIS A 161 10.24 13.56 -7.27
CA HIS A 161 9.64 12.35 -7.87
C HIS A 161 8.14 12.28 -7.56
N TRP A 162 7.75 12.63 -6.32
CA TRP A 162 6.36 12.67 -5.92
C TRP A 162 5.53 13.68 -6.71
N THR A 163 6.07 14.88 -6.96
CA THR A 163 5.41 15.90 -7.77
C THR A 163 5.18 15.42 -9.20
N ILE A 164 6.20 14.78 -9.80
CA ILE A 164 6.12 14.24 -11.16
C ILE A 164 5.11 13.09 -11.23
N ALA A 165 5.21 12.11 -10.32
CA ALA A 165 4.32 10.95 -10.28
C ALA A 165 2.85 11.37 -10.11
N ARG A 166 2.58 12.35 -9.24
CA ARG A 166 1.23 12.91 -9.07
C ARG A 166 0.67 13.53 -10.34
N ALA A 167 1.47 14.35 -11.01
CA ALA A 167 1.05 15.02 -12.26
C ALA A 167 0.76 13.97 -13.35
N TRP A 168 1.61 12.95 -13.45
CA TRP A 168 1.43 11.85 -14.39
C TRP A 168 0.15 11.05 -14.09
N LEU A 169 -0.06 10.64 -12.83
CA LEU A 169 -1.25 9.92 -12.40
C LEU A 169 -2.53 10.74 -12.61
N ALA A 170 -2.51 12.04 -12.31
CA ALA A 170 -3.65 12.91 -12.53
C ALA A 170 -4.08 12.93 -14.01
N ARG A 171 -3.13 13.00 -14.92
CA ARG A 171 -3.39 12.94 -16.36
C ARG A 171 -3.94 11.57 -16.78
N GLU A 172 -3.31 10.50 -16.30
CA GLU A 172 -3.64 9.14 -16.69
C GLU A 172 -5.02 8.68 -16.19
N LEU A 173 -5.43 9.16 -15.02
CA LEU A 173 -6.72 8.83 -14.41
C LEU A 173 -7.87 9.75 -14.86
N SER A 174 -7.55 10.84 -15.60
CA SER A 174 -8.55 11.75 -16.17
C SER A 174 -8.84 11.47 -17.65
N ALA A 175 -8.10 10.57 -18.27
CA ALA A 175 -8.24 10.17 -19.66
C ALA A 175 -9.26 9.03 -19.80
#